data_1590920ec5c4f5ab9aac8acc2b155234
#
_entry.id   1590920ec5c4f5ab9aac8acc2b155234
#
_cell.length_a   1.000
_cell.length_b   1.000
_cell.length_c   1.000
_cell.angle_alpha   90.00
_cell.angle_beta   90.00
_cell.angle_gamma   90.00
#
_symmetry.space_group_name_H-M   'P 1'
#
loop_
_entity.id
_entity.type
_entity.pdbx_description
1 polymer ?
#
loop_
_entity_poly.entity_id
_entity_poly.type
_entity_poly.pdbx_seq_one_letter_code
_entity_poly.pdbx_strand_id
1 'polypeptide(L)'
;MEPIVNLLSTAITLYIYILVISAVLSWLVAFNVVNMRNRFVYTVGDILARLTEPVLRPIRRVLPNLGGIDLSPVVLILGLFFLRDAVIYWL
;
A
#
# COMPACT_ATOMS: atom_id res chain seq x y z
N MET A 1 -17.26 -14.89 -16.74
CA MET A 1 -15.99 -14.45 -16.10
C MET A 1 -15.91 -12.95 -15.83
N GLU A 2 -16.66 -12.13 -16.58
CA GLU A 2 -16.64 -10.68 -16.34
C GLU A 2 -17.00 -10.27 -14.92
N PRO A 3 -18.03 -10.84 -14.25
CA PRO A 3 -18.29 -10.43 -12.87
C PRO A 3 -17.15 -10.74 -11.93
N ILE A 4 -16.44 -11.85 -12.14
CA ILE A 4 -15.29 -12.24 -11.32
C ILE A 4 -14.11 -11.31 -11.63
N VAL A 5 -13.84 -11.03 -12.90
CA VAL A 5 -12.79 -10.10 -13.31
C VAL A 5 -13.04 -8.71 -12.73
N ASN A 6 -14.28 -8.23 -12.81
CA ASN A 6 -14.64 -6.92 -12.26
C ASN A 6 -14.45 -6.89 -10.74
N LEU A 7 -14.85 -7.94 -10.05
CA LEU A 7 -14.69 -8.02 -8.61
C LEU A 7 -13.20 -8.00 -8.21
N LEU A 8 -12.39 -8.84 -8.85
CA LEU A 8 -10.95 -8.90 -8.57
C LEU A 8 -10.26 -7.58 -8.90
N SER A 9 -10.58 -6.99 -10.04
CA SER A 9 -10.02 -5.72 -10.46
C SER A 9 -10.37 -4.61 -9.48
N THR A 10 -11.63 -4.55 -9.04
CA THR A 10 -12.09 -3.56 -8.07
C THR A 10 -11.40 -3.76 -6.72
N ALA A 11 -11.29 -5.00 -6.25
CA ALA A 11 -10.64 -5.29 -4.98
C ALA A 11 -9.16 -4.87 -5.02
N ILE A 12 -8.46 -5.17 -6.10
CA ILE A 12 -7.07 -4.78 -6.27
C ILE A 12 -6.95 -3.25 -6.30
N THR A 13 -7.83 -2.58 -7.02
CA THR A 13 -7.83 -1.11 -7.11
C THR A 13 -8.06 -0.47 -5.75
N LEU A 14 -9.00 -0.97 -4.96
CA LEU A 14 -9.25 -0.46 -3.62
C LEU A 14 -8.03 -0.66 -2.72
N TYR A 15 -7.38 -1.81 -2.82
CA TYR A 15 -6.17 -2.07 -2.05
C TYR A 15 -5.04 -1.12 -2.45
N ILE A 16 -4.92 -0.81 -3.75
CA ILE A 16 -3.93 0.16 -4.23
C ILE A 16 -4.18 1.53 -3.58
N TYR A 17 -5.44 1.98 -3.49
CA TYR A 17 -5.75 3.24 -2.81
C TYR A 17 -5.34 3.22 -1.35
N ILE A 18 -5.59 2.11 -0.65
CA ILE A 18 -5.16 1.96 0.74
C ILE A 18 -3.64 2.08 0.85
N LEU A 19 -2.91 1.46 -0.05
CA LEU A 19 -1.45 1.52 -0.07
C LEU A 19 -0.94 2.92 -0.37
N VAL A 20 -1.58 3.65 -1.28
CA VAL A 20 -1.20 5.04 -1.60
C VAL A 20 -1.38 5.92 -0.36
N ILE A 21 -2.51 5.79 0.32
CA ILE A 21 -2.78 6.55 1.54
C ILE A 21 -1.74 6.20 2.61
N SER A 22 -1.44 4.93 2.77
CA SER A 22 -0.45 4.47 3.74
C SER A 22 0.94 5.03 3.44
N ALA A 23 1.34 5.01 2.16
CA ALA A 23 2.63 5.54 1.74
C ALA A 23 2.73 7.04 1.99
N VAL A 24 1.69 7.79 1.62
CA VAL A 24 1.67 9.24 1.84
C VAL A 24 1.76 9.56 3.32
N LEU A 25 0.99 8.87 4.15
CA LEU A 25 1.04 9.09 5.60
C LEU A 25 2.42 8.78 6.17
N SER A 26 3.02 7.68 5.74
CA SER A 26 4.36 7.29 6.18
C SER A 26 5.40 8.36 5.84
N TRP A 27 5.32 8.91 4.64
CA TRP A 27 6.25 9.95 4.19
C TRP A 27 6.01 11.27 4.93
N LEU A 28 4.75 11.62 5.18
CA LEU A 28 4.41 12.83 5.94
C LEU A 28 4.97 12.75 7.36
N VAL A 29 4.89 11.59 7.99
CA VAL A 29 5.48 11.38 9.32
C VAL A 29 7.00 11.44 9.23
N ALA A 30 7.61 10.83 8.22
CA ALA A 30 9.06 10.83 8.05
C ALA A 30 9.61 12.24 7.84
N PHE A 31 8.88 13.10 7.13
CA PHE A 31 9.28 14.47 6.88
C PHE A 31 8.79 15.46 7.94
N ASN A 32 8.21 14.97 9.03
CA ASN A 32 7.72 15.79 10.13
C ASN A 32 6.60 16.76 9.75
N VAL A 33 5.88 16.47 8.67
CA VAL A 33 4.72 17.30 8.27
C VAL A 33 3.54 17.03 9.21
N VAL A 34 3.34 15.78 9.61
CA VAL A 34 2.33 15.39 10.59
C VAL A 34 3.01 14.73 11.78
N ASN A 35 2.34 14.77 12.93
CA ASN A 35 2.90 14.29 14.18
C ASN A 35 2.11 13.06 14.65
N MET A 36 2.82 11.94 14.87
CA MET A 36 2.21 10.73 15.40
C MET A 36 1.70 10.86 16.84
N ARG A 37 2.06 11.94 17.52
CA ARG A 37 1.48 12.27 18.83
C ARG A 37 0.02 12.67 18.73
N ASN A 38 -0.43 13.13 17.55
CA ASN A 38 -1.83 13.39 17.31
C ASN A 38 -2.57 12.06 17.31
N ARG A 39 -3.58 11.93 18.18
CA ARG A 39 -4.32 10.69 18.36
C ARG A 39 -4.99 10.24 17.05
N PHE A 40 -5.52 11.19 16.28
CA PHE A 40 -6.18 10.88 15.02
C PHE A 40 -5.16 10.31 14.02
N VAL A 41 -4.00 10.94 13.88
CA VAL A 41 -2.93 10.48 12.99
C VAL A 41 -2.46 9.09 13.40
N TYR A 42 -2.25 8.88 14.68
CA TYR A 42 -1.82 7.58 15.21
C TYR A 42 -2.85 6.49 14.89
N THR A 43 -4.14 6.77 15.12
CA THR A 43 -5.21 5.79 14.88
C THR A 43 -5.31 5.43 13.41
N VAL A 44 -5.28 6.43 12.52
CA VAL A 44 -5.30 6.19 11.07
C VAL A 44 -4.08 5.38 10.64
N GLY A 45 -2.91 5.74 11.13
CA GLY A 45 -1.68 5.02 10.83
C GLY A 45 -1.71 3.57 11.30
N ASP A 46 -2.24 3.32 12.51
CA ASP A 46 -2.36 1.97 13.05
C ASP A 46 -3.31 1.11 12.20
N ILE A 47 -4.45 1.66 11.81
CA ILE A 47 -5.41 0.95 10.95
C ILE A 47 -4.77 0.60 9.61
N LEU A 48 -4.12 1.58 8.98
CA LEU A 48 -3.45 1.37 7.70
C LEU A 48 -2.34 0.32 7.81
N ALA A 49 -1.56 0.37 8.88
CA ALA A 49 -0.50 -0.60 9.13
C ALA A 49 -1.07 -2.02 9.24
N ARG A 50 -2.15 -2.20 9.97
CA ARG A 50 -2.78 -3.51 10.11
C ARG A 50 -3.30 -4.07 8.80
N LEU A 51 -3.72 -3.20 7.88
CA LEU A 51 -4.22 -3.62 6.58
C LEU A 51 -3.10 -3.91 5.59
N THR A 52 -1.95 -3.25 5.72
CA THR A 52 -0.88 -3.31 4.71
C THR A 52 0.33 -4.12 5.16
N GLU A 53 0.66 -4.18 6.44
CA GLU A 53 1.86 -4.86 6.95
C GLU A 53 1.96 -6.34 6.55
N PRO A 54 0.88 -7.14 6.61
CA PRO A 54 1.00 -8.55 6.25
C PRO A 54 1.53 -8.76 4.83
N VAL A 55 1.22 -7.83 3.93
CA VAL A 55 1.66 -7.90 2.53
C VAL A 55 3.00 -7.19 2.34
N LEU A 56 3.21 -6.07 3.02
CA LEU A 56 4.43 -5.27 2.88
C LEU A 56 5.64 -5.89 3.55
N ARG A 57 5.44 -6.65 4.61
CA ARG A 57 6.55 -7.18 5.40
C ARG A 57 7.50 -8.06 4.58
N PRO A 58 7.03 -9.01 3.75
CA PRO A 58 7.94 -9.79 2.91
C PRO A 58 8.70 -8.93 1.91
N ILE A 59 8.07 -7.89 1.39
CA ILE A 59 8.69 -6.98 0.42
C ILE A 59 9.81 -6.19 1.08
N ARG A 60 9.61 -5.74 2.32
CA ARG A 60 10.64 -5.00 3.06
C ARG A 60 11.88 -5.85 3.33
N ARG A 61 11.73 -7.15 3.47
CA ARG A 61 12.85 -8.06 3.70
C ARG A 61 13.77 -8.15 2.49
N VAL A 62 13.22 -7.95 1.30
CA VAL A 62 13.95 -8.06 0.04
C VAL A 62 14.58 -6.72 -0.34
N LEU A 63 13.90 -5.61 -0.03
CA LEU A 63 14.34 -4.29 -0.43
C LEU A 63 15.43 -3.74 0.51
N PRO A 64 16.45 -3.05 -0.04
CA PRO A 64 17.44 -2.39 0.79
C PRO A 64 16.84 -1.18 1.53
N ASN A 65 17.45 -0.83 2.65
CA ASN A 65 17.05 0.36 3.38
C ASN A 65 17.56 1.61 2.65
N LEU A 66 16.66 2.46 2.21
CA LEU A 66 16.97 3.65 1.41
C LEU A 66 16.80 4.92 2.24
N GLY A 67 17.68 5.10 3.23
CA GLY A 67 17.75 6.35 3.97
C GLY A 67 16.52 6.69 4.81
N GLY A 68 15.79 5.68 5.28
CA GLY A 68 14.62 5.88 6.12
C GLY A 68 13.32 6.09 5.37
N ILE A 69 13.36 6.17 4.04
CA ILE A 69 12.16 6.26 3.22
C ILE A 69 11.72 4.84 2.85
N ASP A 70 10.47 4.53 3.15
CA ASP A 70 9.91 3.22 2.86
C ASP A 70 9.35 3.22 1.44
N LEU A 71 10.01 2.52 0.53
CA LEU A 71 9.57 2.36 -0.85
C LEU A 71 8.79 1.08 -1.09
N SER A 72 8.59 0.26 -0.04
CA SER A 72 7.83 -1.00 -0.17
C SER A 72 6.43 -0.77 -0.73
N PRO A 73 5.66 0.24 -0.28
CA PRO A 73 4.34 0.49 -0.86
C PRO A 73 4.39 0.78 -2.36
N VAL A 74 5.42 1.50 -2.83
CA VAL A 74 5.56 1.81 -4.26
C VAL A 74 5.78 0.54 -5.06
N VAL A 75 6.67 -0.34 -4.60
CA VAL A 75 6.95 -1.62 -5.26
C VAL A 75 5.69 -2.48 -5.32
N LEU A 76 4.97 -2.56 -4.21
CA LEU A 76 3.74 -3.34 -4.13
C LEU A 76 2.66 -2.76 -5.05
N ILE A 77 2.52 -1.43 -5.11
CA ILE A 77 1.55 -0.77 -5.99
C ILE A 77 1.84 -1.11 -7.44
N LEU A 78 3.10 -1.03 -7.86
CA LEU A 78 3.49 -1.40 -9.22
C LEU A 78 3.17 -2.86 -9.51
N GLY A 79 3.45 -3.75 -8.57
CA GLY A 79 3.11 -5.17 -8.69
C GLY A 79 1.62 -5.39 -8.80
N LEU A 80 0.82 -4.65 -8.05
CA LEU A 80 -0.64 -4.76 -8.08
C LEU A 80 -1.21 -4.20 -9.38
N PHE A 81 -0.65 -3.13 -9.94
CA PHE A 81 -1.04 -2.65 -11.26
C PHE A 81 -0.79 -3.72 -12.32
N PHE A 82 0.37 -4.35 -12.26
CA PHE A 82 0.70 -5.45 -13.16
C PHE A 82 -0.29 -6.61 -13.00
N LEU A 83 -0.57 -6.98 -11.76
CA LEU A 83 -1.51 -8.07 -11.47
C LEU A 83 -2.91 -7.73 -11.96
N ARG A 84 -3.37 -6.51 -11.75
CA ARG A 84 -4.68 -6.08 -12.23
C ARG A 84 -4.78 -6.16 -13.75
N ASP A 85 -3.75 -5.68 -14.45
CA ASP A 85 -3.72 -5.74 -15.91
C ASP A 85 -3.68 -7.18 -16.39
N ALA A 86 -2.95 -8.06 -15.70
CA ALA A 86 -2.90 -9.47 -16.01
C ALA A 86 -4.27 -10.13 -15.85
N VAL A 87 -4.98 -9.81 -14.75
CA VAL A 87 -6.33 -10.33 -14.52
C VAL A 87 -7.27 -9.89 -15.63
N ILE A 88 -7.25 -8.62 -16.00
CA ILE A 88 -8.12 -8.09 -17.05
C ILE A 88 -7.78 -8.70 -18.39
N TYR A 89 -6.50 -8.86 -18.68
CA TYR A 89 -6.03 -9.34 -19.98
C TYR A 89 -6.23 -10.85 -20.12
N TRP A 90 -5.92 -11.63 -19.08
CA TRP A 90 -5.90 -13.09 -19.16
C TRP A 90 -7.23 -13.75 -18.78
N LEU A 91 -8.07 -13.08 -18.02
CA LEU A 91 -9.36 -13.59 -17.63
C LEU A 91 -10.50 -12.90 -18.39
#